data_2b2ad322ca1ccd3d19f3945274b91c10
#
_entry.id   2b2ad322ca1ccd3d19f3945274b91c10
#
_cell.length_a   1.000
_cell.length_b   1.000
_cell.length_c   1.000
_cell.angle_alpha   90.00
_cell.angle_beta   90.00
_cell.angle_gamma   90.00
#
_symmetry.space_group_name_H-M   'P 1'
#
loop_
_entity.id
_entity.type
_entity.pdbx_description
1 polymer ?
#
loop_
_entity_poly.entity_id
_entity_poly.type
_entity_poly.pdbx_seq_one_letter_code
_entity_poly.pdbx_strand_id
1 'polypeptide(L)'
;MNPAVVLFGVAGYNPKRTISLVLATLVVILSLPFMAVMSMGTDVLSFLSGTPDAKAAETQGFYMGGPVPGDTYEWGNCTYWSFAMRLWAGTPIPTTWGNANTWDDRARADGYEVNHTPAVNAVFQTDEGDWGHVAYVIKVDDKTGDWTISEMNAPHLNVVSQRTFSKDSAQYYTFIHGKKGEPWTPKPILNPSLNIGSPSSVSYT
;
A
#
# COMPACT_ATOMS: atom_id res chain seq x y z
N MET A 1 -75.73 -26.34 -11.70
CA MET A 1 -74.27 -26.51 -11.85
C MET A 1 -73.61 -26.30 -10.50
N ASN A 2 -73.25 -27.40 -9.81
CA ASN A 2 -72.59 -27.35 -8.50
C ASN A 2 -71.07 -27.16 -8.72
N PRO A 3 -70.42 -26.18 -8.14
CA PRO A 3 -68.96 -26.15 -8.13
C PRO A 3 -68.47 -27.13 -7.09
N ALA A 4 -67.78 -28.14 -7.54
CA ALA A 4 -67.07 -29.09 -6.68
C ALA A 4 -65.92 -28.33 -5.95
N VAL A 5 -66.10 -28.14 -4.66
CA VAL A 5 -65.02 -27.69 -3.77
C VAL A 5 -64.10 -28.89 -3.58
N VAL A 6 -62.97 -28.86 -4.22
CA VAL A 6 -61.89 -29.84 -3.98
C VAL A 6 -61.24 -29.47 -2.65
N LEU A 7 -61.71 -30.07 -1.56
CA LEU A 7 -61.05 -30.10 -0.28
C LEU A 7 -59.82 -31.01 -0.40
N PHE A 8 -58.65 -30.42 -0.56
CA PHE A 8 -57.42 -31.13 -0.29
C PHE A 8 -57.38 -31.44 1.20
N GLY A 9 -57.80 -32.63 1.54
CA GLY A 9 -57.69 -33.17 2.87
C GLY A 9 -56.22 -33.22 3.28
N VAL A 10 -55.87 -32.42 4.26
CA VAL A 10 -54.58 -32.54 4.95
C VAL A 10 -54.65 -33.79 5.85
N ALA A 11 -54.67 -34.97 5.18
CA ALA A 11 -54.58 -36.24 5.88
C ALA A 11 -53.14 -36.40 6.38
N GLY A 12 -52.94 -36.32 7.71
CA GLY A 12 -51.70 -36.69 8.37
C GLY A 12 -50.84 -35.53 8.86
N TYR A 13 -51.40 -34.37 9.25
CA TYR A 13 -50.65 -33.37 9.96
C TYR A 13 -50.18 -33.90 11.32
N ASN A 14 -48.89 -34.26 11.40
CA ASN A 14 -48.24 -34.62 12.64
C ASN A 14 -47.40 -33.44 13.12
N PRO A 15 -47.86 -32.67 14.11
CA PRO A 15 -47.18 -31.44 14.54
C PRO A 15 -45.74 -31.68 14.99
N LYS A 16 -45.48 -32.84 15.59
CA LYS A 16 -44.12 -33.21 16.03
C LYS A 16 -43.17 -33.43 14.83
N ARG A 17 -43.66 -34.05 13.77
CA ARG A 17 -42.89 -34.29 12.54
C ARG A 17 -42.64 -33.00 11.76
N THR A 18 -43.63 -32.12 11.71
CA THR A 18 -43.52 -30.83 11.07
C THR A 18 -42.51 -29.91 11.83
N ILE A 19 -42.59 -29.87 13.16
CA ILE A 19 -41.65 -29.15 13.99
C ILE A 19 -40.22 -29.68 13.81
N SER A 20 -40.06 -31.01 13.80
CA SER A 20 -38.74 -31.62 13.60
C SER A 20 -38.17 -31.29 12.21
N LEU A 21 -38.98 -31.29 11.15
CA LEU A 21 -38.53 -30.89 9.81
C LEU A 21 -38.16 -29.43 9.73
N VAL A 22 -38.94 -28.54 10.32
CA VAL A 22 -38.63 -27.10 10.39
C VAL A 22 -37.33 -26.86 11.14
N LEU A 23 -37.14 -27.49 12.29
CA LEU A 23 -35.88 -27.38 13.04
C LEU A 23 -34.68 -27.93 12.24
N ALA A 24 -34.82 -29.08 11.59
CA ALA A 24 -33.77 -29.65 10.77
C ALA A 24 -33.40 -28.71 9.59
N THR A 25 -34.42 -28.15 8.92
CA THR A 25 -34.20 -27.17 7.84
C THR A 25 -33.51 -25.93 8.33
N LEU A 26 -33.88 -25.41 9.50
CA LEU A 26 -33.31 -24.24 10.13
C LEU A 26 -31.84 -24.47 10.49
N VAL A 27 -31.50 -25.64 11.06
CA VAL A 27 -30.13 -26.06 11.33
C VAL A 27 -29.29 -26.11 10.05
N VAL A 28 -29.83 -26.69 8.97
CA VAL A 28 -29.16 -26.78 7.68
C VAL A 28 -28.92 -25.36 7.11
N ILE A 29 -29.91 -24.48 7.13
CA ILE A 29 -29.80 -23.11 6.62
C ILE A 29 -28.76 -22.29 7.43
N LEU A 30 -28.71 -22.46 8.73
CA LEU A 30 -27.75 -21.76 9.59
C LEU A 30 -26.36 -22.36 9.50
N SER A 31 -26.21 -23.66 9.20
CA SER A 31 -24.91 -24.30 9.04
C SER A 31 -24.27 -24.11 7.65
N LEU A 32 -25.07 -23.84 6.61
CA LEU A 32 -24.57 -23.63 5.25
C LEU A 32 -23.57 -22.49 5.12
N PRO A 33 -23.82 -21.28 5.65
CA PRO A 33 -22.81 -20.21 5.59
C PRO A 33 -21.56 -20.54 6.40
N PHE A 34 -21.70 -21.24 7.53
CA PHE A 34 -20.56 -21.67 8.32
C PHE A 34 -19.74 -22.74 7.60
N MET A 35 -20.38 -23.71 6.95
CA MET A 35 -19.68 -24.69 6.11
C MET A 35 -19.05 -24.05 4.88
N ALA A 36 -19.69 -23.06 4.27
CA ALA A 36 -19.12 -22.31 3.17
C ALA A 36 -17.82 -21.60 3.58
N VAL A 37 -17.81 -20.93 4.73
CA VAL A 37 -16.59 -20.28 5.26
C VAL A 37 -15.52 -21.33 5.59
N MET A 38 -15.88 -22.47 6.16
CA MET A 38 -14.93 -23.55 6.47
C MET A 38 -14.42 -24.29 5.24
N SER A 39 -15.19 -24.31 4.14
CA SER A 39 -14.76 -24.93 2.86
C SER A 39 -13.91 -24.00 1.99
N MET A 40 -13.91 -22.70 2.30
CA MET A 40 -13.03 -21.72 1.67
C MET A 40 -11.62 -21.84 2.26
N GLY A 41 -11.04 -22.98 2.29
CA GLY A 41 -9.66 -23.33 2.67
C GLY A 41 -8.94 -22.41 3.65
N THR A 42 -7.82 -22.86 4.12
CA THR A 42 -6.90 -22.09 4.99
C THR A 42 -6.52 -20.72 4.42
N ASP A 43 -6.61 -20.51 3.10
CA ASP A 43 -6.20 -19.30 2.41
C ASP A 43 -7.09 -18.08 2.72
N VAL A 44 -8.42 -18.28 2.83
CA VAL A 44 -9.34 -17.17 3.21
C VAL A 44 -9.28 -16.89 4.70
N LEU A 45 -9.12 -17.92 5.52
CA LEU A 45 -8.92 -17.71 6.96
C LEU A 45 -7.58 -17.06 7.25
N SER A 46 -6.54 -17.35 6.49
CA SER A 46 -5.24 -16.69 6.62
C SER A 46 -5.26 -15.25 6.10
N PHE A 47 -6.01 -14.95 5.05
CA PHE A 47 -6.30 -13.59 4.62
C PHE A 47 -7.04 -12.80 5.72
N LEU A 48 -8.03 -13.40 6.35
CA LEU A 48 -8.78 -12.78 7.46
C LEU A 48 -7.99 -12.71 8.77
N SER A 49 -7.05 -13.62 9.00
CA SER A 49 -6.20 -13.66 10.21
C SER A 49 -4.88 -12.91 10.06
N GLY A 50 -4.54 -12.46 8.86
CA GLY A 50 -3.41 -11.54 8.60
C GLY A 50 -2.02 -12.15 8.72
N THR A 51 -1.83 -13.49 8.58
CA THR A 51 -0.52 -14.02 8.91
C THR A 51 0.30 -14.67 7.79
N PRO A 52 -0.10 -15.68 7.02
CA PRO A 52 0.78 -16.20 5.96
C PRO A 52 0.73 -15.38 4.67
N ASP A 53 -0.44 -14.88 4.28
CA ASP A 53 -0.60 -14.13 3.03
C ASP A 53 -0.09 -12.68 3.16
N ALA A 54 -0.18 -12.08 4.35
CA ALA A 54 0.45 -10.81 4.63
C ALA A 54 1.97 -10.90 4.47
N LYS A 55 2.60 -11.96 4.98
CA LYS A 55 4.03 -12.18 4.83
C LYS A 55 4.44 -12.48 3.39
N ALA A 56 3.60 -13.21 2.63
CA ALA A 56 3.81 -13.44 1.21
C ALA A 56 3.69 -12.14 0.39
N ALA A 57 2.71 -11.30 0.68
CA ALA A 57 2.55 -10.00 0.07
C ALA A 57 3.72 -9.06 0.39
N GLU A 58 4.16 -9.03 1.65
CA GLU A 58 5.34 -8.27 2.08
C GLU A 58 6.61 -8.72 1.34
N THR A 59 6.78 -10.04 1.13
CA THR A 59 7.90 -10.60 0.35
C THR A 59 7.87 -10.18 -1.12
N GLN A 60 6.69 -9.85 -1.66
CA GLN A 60 6.51 -9.31 -3.00
C GLN A 60 6.61 -7.78 -3.05
N GLY A 61 6.97 -7.14 -1.93
CA GLY A 61 7.15 -5.70 -1.83
C GLY A 61 5.87 -4.91 -1.55
N PHE A 62 4.73 -5.57 -1.30
CA PHE A 62 3.52 -4.84 -0.90
C PHE A 62 3.70 -4.16 0.46
N TYR A 63 3.31 -2.90 0.54
CA TYR A 63 3.30 -2.17 1.79
C TYR A 63 2.16 -2.68 2.69
N MET A 64 2.55 -3.32 3.79
CA MET A 64 1.63 -3.91 4.77
C MET A 64 1.45 -3.06 6.03
N GLY A 65 2.05 -1.87 6.06
CA GLY A 65 1.84 -0.91 7.15
C GLY A 65 0.44 -0.31 7.14
N GLY A 66 0.03 0.25 8.26
CA GLY A 66 -1.23 0.99 8.37
C GLY A 66 -1.16 2.37 7.69
N PRO A 67 -2.29 3.12 7.68
CA PRO A 67 -2.30 4.48 7.19
C PRO A 67 -1.28 5.36 7.91
N VAL A 68 -0.59 6.21 7.15
CA VAL A 68 0.38 7.15 7.69
C VAL A 68 -0.36 8.39 8.23
N PRO A 69 -0.25 8.71 9.51
CA PRO A 69 -0.95 9.85 10.09
C PRO A 69 -0.57 11.17 9.40
N GLY A 70 -1.59 11.91 8.97
CA GLY A 70 -1.41 13.22 8.31
C GLY A 70 -1.08 13.14 6.83
N ASP A 71 -0.91 11.96 6.25
CA ASP A 71 -0.76 11.78 4.82
C ASP A 71 -2.12 11.91 4.12
N THR A 72 -2.25 12.85 3.21
CA THR A 72 -3.45 13.06 2.41
C THR A 72 -3.26 12.68 0.93
N TYR A 73 -2.08 12.19 0.57
CA TYR A 73 -1.87 11.61 -0.75
C TYR A 73 -2.57 10.26 -0.87
N GLU A 74 -2.92 9.89 -2.09
CA GLU A 74 -3.63 8.65 -2.34
C GLU A 74 -2.74 7.43 -2.03
N TRP A 75 -3.29 6.51 -1.23
CA TRP A 75 -2.64 5.27 -0.82
C TRP A 75 -2.11 4.47 -2.01
N GLY A 76 -0.93 3.92 -1.84
CA GLY A 76 -0.31 3.05 -2.84
C GLY A 76 0.47 3.78 -3.93
N ASN A 77 0.44 5.12 -3.95
CA ASN A 77 1.14 5.95 -4.94
C ASN A 77 2.54 6.39 -4.48
N CYS A 78 3.34 6.83 -5.42
CA CYS A 78 4.69 7.34 -5.19
C CYS A 78 4.71 8.57 -4.26
N THR A 79 3.70 9.43 -4.37
CA THR A 79 3.53 10.62 -3.52
C THR A 79 3.25 10.26 -2.07
N TYR A 80 2.36 9.27 -1.83
CA TYR A 80 2.11 8.72 -0.50
C TYR A 80 3.40 8.17 0.13
N TRP A 81 4.13 7.35 -0.60
CA TRP A 81 5.35 6.72 -0.09
C TRP A 81 6.44 7.75 0.24
N SER A 82 6.67 8.71 -0.65
CA SER A 82 7.67 9.75 -0.45
C SER A 82 7.35 10.65 0.74
N PHE A 83 6.07 10.99 0.96
CA PHE A 83 5.64 11.70 2.16
C PHE A 83 5.88 10.86 3.42
N ALA A 84 5.46 9.59 3.42
CA ALA A 84 5.63 8.68 4.54
C ALA A 84 7.10 8.57 4.96
N MET A 85 7.99 8.34 4.00
CA MET A 85 9.43 8.23 4.24
C MET A 85 10.01 9.52 4.84
N ARG A 86 9.62 10.69 4.34
CA ARG A 86 10.04 11.99 4.87
C ARG A 86 9.52 12.23 6.29
N LEU A 87 8.27 11.84 6.57
CA LEU A 87 7.69 11.94 7.91
C LEU A 87 8.45 11.06 8.91
N TRP A 88 8.71 9.80 8.55
CA TRP A 88 9.43 8.86 9.41
C TRP A 88 10.89 9.25 9.63
N ALA A 89 11.51 9.87 8.64
CA ALA A 89 12.84 10.44 8.78
C ALA A 89 12.88 11.71 9.66
N GLY A 90 11.74 12.20 10.13
CA GLY A 90 11.62 13.40 10.95
C GLY A 90 11.82 14.71 10.18
N THR A 91 11.63 14.67 8.87
CA THR A 91 11.76 15.82 7.96
C THR A 91 10.51 15.93 7.07
N PRO A 92 9.32 16.11 7.67
CA PRO A 92 8.06 16.09 6.93
C PRO A 92 8.02 17.16 5.85
N ILE A 93 7.25 16.88 4.82
CA ILE A 93 6.95 17.77 3.70
C ILE A 93 5.45 18.06 3.66
N PRO A 94 4.99 19.13 3.00
CA PRO A 94 3.57 19.41 2.84
C PRO A 94 2.84 18.32 2.06
N THR A 95 1.53 18.18 2.29
CA THR A 95 0.63 17.29 1.55
C THR A 95 -0.12 18.01 0.42
N THR A 96 0.29 19.24 0.09
CA THR A 96 -0.41 20.13 -0.85
C THR A 96 0.31 20.28 -2.19
N TRP A 97 1.36 19.53 -2.43
CA TRP A 97 2.18 19.69 -3.64
C TRP A 97 1.56 19.06 -4.89
N GLY A 98 0.45 18.31 -4.75
CA GLY A 98 -0.30 17.76 -5.88
C GLY A 98 0.38 16.52 -6.49
N ASN A 99 0.34 16.42 -7.81
CA ASN A 99 0.96 15.32 -8.56
C ASN A 99 2.49 15.43 -8.55
N ALA A 100 3.17 14.32 -8.77
CA ALA A 100 4.62 14.23 -8.66
C ALA A 100 5.36 15.24 -9.58
N ASN A 101 4.84 15.51 -10.77
CA ASN A 101 5.40 16.47 -11.73
C ASN A 101 5.31 17.96 -11.28
N THR A 102 4.64 18.25 -10.16
CA THR A 102 4.56 19.62 -9.63
C THR A 102 5.37 19.80 -8.34
N TRP A 103 5.98 18.74 -7.84
CA TRP A 103 6.60 18.76 -6.52
C TRP A 103 7.82 19.65 -6.44
N ASP A 104 8.66 19.67 -7.44
CA ASP A 104 9.88 20.49 -7.46
C ASP A 104 9.54 21.98 -7.48
N ASP A 105 8.56 22.41 -8.29
CA ASP A 105 8.13 23.81 -8.35
C ASP A 105 7.44 24.24 -7.05
N ARG A 106 6.59 23.39 -6.48
CA ARG A 106 5.95 23.67 -5.20
C ARG A 106 6.95 23.72 -4.06
N ALA A 107 7.91 22.81 -4.06
CA ALA A 107 8.98 22.81 -3.06
C ALA A 107 9.84 24.08 -3.15
N ARG A 108 10.19 24.55 -4.35
CA ARG A 108 10.88 25.85 -4.54
C ARG A 108 10.06 27.00 -3.99
N ALA A 109 8.75 27.03 -4.27
CA ALA A 109 7.84 28.06 -3.78
C ALA A 109 7.74 28.06 -2.24
N ASP A 110 7.79 26.87 -1.61
CA ASP A 110 7.73 26.68 -0.16
C ASP A 110 9.10 26.87 0.53
N GLY A 111 10.15 27.26 -0.22
CA GLY A 111 11.48 27.58 0.30
C GLY A 111 12.39 26.37 0.52
N TYR A 112 12.06 25.21 -0.06
CA TYR A 112 12.95 24.05 -0.05
C TYR A 112 14.13 24.24 -1.02
N GLU A 113 15.26 23.60 -0.70
CA GLU A 113 16.35 23.48 -1.64
C GLU A 113 16.04 22.41 -2.67
N VAL A 114 16.12 22.77 -3.96
CA VAL A 114 15.84 21.88 -5.09
C VAL A 114 16.98 21.99 -6.10
N ASN A 115 17.66 20.88 -6.33
CA ASN A 115 18.84 20.84 -7.18
C ASN A 115 18.97 19.47 -7.88
N HIS A 116 20.13 19.20 -8.53
CA HIS A 116 20.42 17.95 -9.23
C HIS A 116 21.42 17.05 -8.48
N THR A 117 21.57 17.23 -7.16
CA THR A 117 22.51 16.46 -6.34
C THR A 117 21.75 15.51 -5.43
N PRO A 118 21.88 14.18 -5.59
CA PRO A 118 21.24 13.22 -4.71
C PRO A 118 21.83 13.30 -3.29
N ALA A 119 20.97 13.25 -2.30
CA ALA A 119 21.37 13.13 -0.90
C ALA A 119 20.40 12.20 -0.16
N VAL A 120 20.89 11.45 0.81
CA VAL A 120 20.02 10.63 1.66
C VAL A 120 18.95 11.51 2.29
N ASN A 121 17.71 11.04 2.31
CA ASN A 121 16.52 11.75 2.78
C ASN A 121 15.98 12.82 1.80
N ALA A 122 16.61 13.08 0.66
CA ALA A 122 16.01 13.89 -0.39
C ALA A 122 14.88 13.15 -1.09
N VAL A 123 13.93 13.88 -1.65
CA VAL A 123 12.94 13.33 -2.57
C VAL A 123 13.48 13.46 -3.99
N PHE A 124 13.65 12.33 -4.65
CA PHE A 124 13.85 12.25 -6.10
C PHE A 124 12.57 12.66 -6.81
N GLN A 125 12.67 13.41 -7.89
CA GLN A 125 11.55 13.82 -8.71
C GLN A 125 11.92 13.79 -10.19
N THR A 126 10.95 13.39 -11.02
CA THR A 126 10.99 13.46 -12.49
C THR A 126 9.62 13.78 -13.06
N ASP A 127 9.59 14.47 -14.19
CA ASP A 127 8.37 14.79 -14.94
C ASP A 127 7.99 13.69 -15.95
N GLU A 128 8.73 12.59 -15.99
CA GLU A 128 8.44 11.50 -16.91
C GLU A 128 7.03 10.92 -16.68
N GLY A 129 6.32 10.68 -17.79
CA GLY A 129 4.93 10.22 -17.79
C GLY A 129 3.91 11.33 -17.54
N ASP A 130 2.64 10.96 -17.46
CA ASP A 130 1.52 11.93 -17.39
C ASP A 130 1.48 12.70 -16.06
N TRP A 131 1.97 12.08 -14.98
CA TRP A 131 1.86 12.58 -13.62
C TRP A 131 3.20 12.82 -12.94
N GLY A 132 4.31 12.51 -13.62
CA GLY A 132 5.63 12.49 -13.04
C GLY A 132 5.83 11.31 -12.07
N HIS A 133 7.00 11.28 -11.43
CA HIS A 133 7.29 10.30 -10.39
C HIS A 133 8.14 10.91 -9.28
N VAL A 134 7.91 10.45 -8.04
CA VAL A 134 8.70 10.83 -6.86
C VAL A 134 9.11 9.58 -6.08
N ALA A 135 10.26 9.66 -5.43
CA ALA A 135 10.80 8.60 -4.60
C ALA A 135 11.69 9.16 -3.49
N TYR A 136 11.99 8.36 -2.50
CA TYR A 136 12.85 8.76 -1.40
C TYR A 136 14.26 8.21 -1.58
N VAL A 137 15.29 9.05 -1.50
CA VAL A 137 16.69 8.63 -1.60
C VAL A 137 17.12 7.98 -0.28
N ILE A 138 17.38 6.67 -0.33
CA ILE A 138 17.78 5.87 0.85
C ILE A 138 19.27 5.73 1.00
N LYS A 139 20.04 5.86 -0.08
CA LYS A 139 21.50 5.69 -0.07
C LYS A 139 22.15 6.55 -1.15
N VAL A 140 23.30 7.10 -0.82
CA VAL A 140 24.30 7.60 -1.76
C VAL A 140 25.60 6.90 -1.40
N ASP A 141 26.28 6.28 -2.36
CA ASP A 141 27.53 5.59 -2.12
C ASP A 141 28.69 6.58 -2.10
N ASP A 142 29.39 6.64 -0.99
CA ASP A 142 30.48 7.61 -0.79
C ASP A 142 31.70 7.39 -1.72
N LYS A 143 31.83 6.19 -2.30
CA LYS A 143 32.96 5.82 -3.17
C LYS A 143 32.66 6.06 -4.64
N THR A 144 31.50 5.61 -5.09
CA THR A 144 31.10 5.68 -6.50
C THR A 144 30.25 6.91 -6.81
N GLY A 145 29.53 7.42 -5.81
CA GLY A 145 28.51 8.46 -5.96
C GLY A 145 27.18 7.93 -6.51
N ASP A 146 27.04 6.61 -6.69
CA ASP A 146 25.77 5.99 -7.10
C ASP A 146 24.74 6.17 -6.00
N TRP A 147 23.48 6.29 -6.41
CA TRP A 147 22.40 6.59 -5.48
C TRP A 147 21.22 5.65 -5.66
N THR A 148 20.57 5.32 -4.55
CA THR A 148 19.46 4.36 -4.50
C THR A 148 18.23 5.04 -3.95
N ILE A 149 17.10 4.80 -4.59
CA ILE A 149 15.79 5.27 -4.15
C ILE A 149 14.94 4.12 -3.61
N SER A 150 14.02 4.46 -2.72
CA SER A 150 12.86 3.66 -2.37
C SER A 150 11.62 4.32 -2.93
N GLU A 151 10.83 3.59 -3.66
CA GLU A 151 9.70 4.09 -4.42
C GLU A 151 8.48 3.19 -4.28
N MET A 152 7.31 3.70 -4.61
CA MET A 152 6.06 2.94 -4.66
C MET A 152 5.33 3.26 -5.96
N ASN A 153 4.52 2.32 -6.45
CA ASN A 153 3.82 2.43 -7.73
C ASN A 153 4.78 2.55 -8.92
N ALA A 154 5.88 1.80 -8.85
CA ALA A 154 6.83 1.65 -9.94
C ALA A 154 7.41 0.21 -9.91
N PRO A 155 6.84 -0.74 -10.70
CA PRO A 155 5.78 -0.55 -11.69
C PRO A 155 4.34 -0.74 -11.17
N HIS A 156 4.12 -1.19 -9.93
CA HIS A 156 2.81 -1.59 -9.45
C HIS A 156 2.33 -0.77 -8.25
N LEU A 157 1.04 -0.44 -8.26
CA LEU A 157 0.37 0.25 -7.16
C LEU A 157 0.57 -0.51 -5.84
N ASN A 158 0.86 0.23 -4.76
CA ASN A 158 1.08 -0.30 -3.41
C ASN A 158 2.28 -1.27 -3.26
N VAL A 159 3.13 -1.38 -4.27
CA VAL A 159 4.36 -2.18 -4.22
C VAL A 159 5.56 -1.24 -4.03
N VAL A 160 6.31 -1.50 -2.96
CA VAL A 160 7.57 -0.80 -2.68
C VAL A 160 8.69 -1.48 -3.43
N SER A 161 9.47 -0.71 -4.15
CA SER A 161 10.65 -1.17 -4.88
C SER A 161 11.85 -0.26 -4.63
N GLN A 162 13.01 -0.68 -5.10
CA GLN A 162 14.23 0.10 -5.04
C GLN A 162 14.93 0.07 -6.40
N ARG A 163 15.48 1.21 -6.79
CA ARG A 163 16.35 1.33 -7.97
C ARG A 163 17.63 2.04 -7.61
N THR A 164 18.74 1.58 -8.19
CA THR A 164 20.05 2.25 -8.06
C THR A 164 20.43 2.87 -9.40
N PHE A 165 20.92 4.08 -9.34
CA PHE A 165 21.32 4.89 -10.48
C PHE A 165 22.80 5.24 -10.38
N SER A 166 23.45 5.40 -11.54
CA SER A 166 24.81 5.90 -11.57
C SER A 166 24.87 7.38 -11.18
N LYS A 167 26.00 7.81 -10.63
CA LYS A 167 26.27 9.20 -10.29
C LYS A 167 25.92 10.16 -11.43
N ASP A 168 26.33 9.82 -12.65
CA ASP A 168 26.19 10.69 -13.81
C ASP A 168 24.73 10.91 -14.23
N SER A 169 23.83 10.01 -13.87
CA SER A 169 22.40 10.15 -14.16
C SER A 169 21.72 11.24 -13.34
N ALA A 170 22.32 11.68 -12.23
CA ALA A 170 21.70 12.66 -11.34
C ALA A 170 21.34 13.99 -12.04
N GLN A 171 22.10 14.38 -13.06
CA GLN A 171 21.86 15.60 -13.84
C GLN A 171 20.49 15.63 -14.57
N TYR A 172 19.87 14.48 -14.77
CA TYR A 172 18.58 14.36 -15.47
C TYR A 172 17.38 14.41 -14.54
N TYR A 173 17.61 14.42 -13.22
CA TYR A 173 16.58 14.35 -12.20
C TYR A 173 16.66 15.52 -11.23
N THR A 174 15.57 15.76 -10.53
CA THR A 174 15.50 16.80 -9.50
C THR A 174 15.45 16.16 -8.12
N PHE A 175 16.12 16.80 -7.15
CA PHE A 175 16.14 16.36 -5.75
C PHE A 175 15.65 17.48 -4.85
N ILE A 176 14.64 17.18 -4.02
CA ILE A 176 14.06 18.09 -3.05
C ILE A 176 14.65 17.77 -1.68
N HIS A 177 15.38 18.69 -1.11
CA HIS A 177 16.08 18.54 0.17
C HIS A 177 15.25 19.06 1.36
N GLY A 178 15.91 19.75 2.32
CA GLY A 178 15.29 20.49 3.39
C GLY A 178 15.00 21.94 3.00
N LYS A 179 14.40 22.66 3.92
CA LYS A 179 14.23 24.11 3.73
C LYS A 179 15.58 24.82 3.77
N LYS A 180 15.71 25.82 2.94
CA LYS A 180 16.94 26.64 2.88
C LYS A 180 17.19 27.30 4.24
N GLY A 181 18.43 27.15 4.72
CA GLY A 181 18.83 27.69 6.02
C GLY A 181 18.49 26.85 7.23
N GLU A 182 17.80 25.71 7.06
CA GLU A 182 17.55 24.74 8.12
C GLU A 182 18.63 23.63 8.10
N PRO A 183 19.02 23.09 9.28
CA PRO A 183 19.98 21.99 9.33
C PRO A 183 19.42 20.74 8.60
N TRP A 184 20.18 20.26 7.64
CA TRP A 184 19.87 19.03 6.93
C TRP A 184 20.61 17.85 7.57
N THR A 185 19.98 17.18 8.51
CA THR A 185 20.56 16.01 9.20
C THR A 185 19.71 14.77 8.92
N PRO A 186 20.15 13.88 8.05
CA PRO A 186 19.47 12.60 7.81
C PRO A 186 19.32 11.81 9.12
N LYS A 187 18.12 11.38 9.43
CA LYS A 187 17.86 10.51 10.58
C LYS A 187 17.54 9.10 10.09
N PRO A 188 17.96 8.07 10.81
CA PRO A 188 17.50 6.72 10.52
C PRO A 188 15.97 6.65 10.60
N ILE A 189 15.36 5.94 9.67
CA ILE A 189 13.90 5.70 9.70
C ILE A 189 13.62 4.72 10.84
N LEU A 190 12.89 5.20 11.86
CA LEU A 190 12.61 4.44 13.09
C LEU A 190 11.25 3.72 13.06
N ASN A 191 10.69 3.47 11.89
CA ASN A 191 9.42 2.75 11.83
C ASN A 191 9.64 1.22 11.83
N PRO A 192 9.36 0.51 12.94
CA PRO A 192 9.55 -0.93 13.04
C PRO A 192 8.56 -1.73 12.15
N SER A 193 7.50 -1.10 11.65
CA SER A 193 6.57 -1.72 10.70
C SER A 193 7.13 -1.76 9.28
N LEU A 194 8.20 -1.04 9.01
CA LEU A 194 8.99 -1.14 7.79
C LEU A 194 10.08 -2.19 7.97
N ASN A 195 9.70 -3.42 8.28
CA ASN A 195 10.55 -4.54 8.01
C ASN A 195 10.56 -4.74 6.48
N ILE A 196 11.20 -3.79 5.78
CA ILE A 196 11.56 -3.94 4.39
C ILE A 196 12.60 -5.06 4.44
N GLY A 197 12.14 -6.30 4.35
CA GLY A 197 13.00 -7.45 4.14
C GLY A 197 13.97 -7.04 3.04
N SER A 198 15.24 -7.35 3.20
CA SER A 198 16.28 -6.97 2.26
C SER A 198 15.76 -7.11 0.84
N PRO A 199 15.70 -6.02 0.06
CA PRO A 199 15.09 -6.07 -1.25
C PRO A 199 15.85 -7.07 -2.07
N SER A 200 15.17 -8.09 -2.55
CA SER A 200 15.66 -8.85 -3.68
C SER A 200 15.82 -7.84 -4.81
N SER A 201 17.04 -7.56 -5.19
CA SER A 201 17.41 -6.67 -6.26
C SER A 201 16.73 -7.14 -7.55
N VAL A 202 15.59 -6.54 -7.88
CA VAL A 202 15.03 -6.66 -9.21
C VAL A 202 15.83 -5.68 -10.07
N SER A 203 16.83 -6.20 -10.73
CA SER A 203 17.60 -5.48 -11.75
C SER A 203 16.74 -5.42 -13.01
N TYR A 204 16.23 -4.25 -13.32
CA TYR A 204 15.67 -3.98 -14.64
C TYR A 204 16.81 -3.51 -15.54
N THR A 205 17.16 -4.34 -16.54
CA THR A 205 17.98 -3.97 -17.69
C THR A 205 17.15 -3.29 -18.73
#